data_d5a5536519183fa259c56b3478de2d37
#
_entry.id   d5a5536519183fa259c56b3478de2d37
#
_cell.length_a   1.000
_cell.length_b   1.000
_cell.length_c   1.000
_cell.angle_alpha   90.00
_cell.angle_beta   90.00
_cell.angle_gamma   90.00
#
_symmetry.space_group_name_H-M   'P 1'
#
loop_
_entity.id
_entity.type
_entity.pdbx_description
1 polymer ?
#
loop_
_entity_poly.entity_id
_entity_poly.type
_entity_poly.pdbx_seq_one_letter_code
_entity_poly.pdbx_strand_id
1 'polypeptide(L)'
;GIKAVVCHQQKYLSQMQTLKKRIEDGEIGEITKIHVECQAWFSQLGTHYVDYILWANGGHRAKWVCGHVHGPICLDDNHPAPDYLLGTMELENGVHAYVECGYLAEAHNPPEYGSSDNRLTVYGKEGYVYAETDGFWGACTKATNGRLIEGKDPGWRNHQQIPIQTPYYTEFAEWMEDDSKVHSCNIDTAYHGYEILEGMCLSALNNVRVDLPIQDLDYEPVFDRMRKDLPECDSRKMYIYDGKTPRKERD
;
A
#
# COMPACT_ATOMS: atom_id res chain seq x y z
N GLY A 1 -23.27 16.03 -5.90
CA GLY A 1 -22.03 16.21 -5.15
C GLY A 1 -20.83 16.41 -6.10
N ILE A 2 -19.67 16.73 -5.56
CA ILE A 2 -18.42 16.78 -6.35
C ILE A 2 -17.84 15.37 -6.39
N LYS A 3 -17.52 14.87 -7.59
CA LYS A 3 -16.77 13.63 -7.77
C LYS A 3 -15.28 13.95 -7.73
N ALA A 4 -14.52 13.29 -6.88
CA ALA A 4 -13.10 13.52 -6.71
C ALA A 4 -12.35 12.18 -6.65
N VAL A 5 -11.14 12.16 -7.22
CA VAL A 5 -10.28 10.98 -7.26
C VAL A 5 -8.87 11.32 -6.76
N VAL A 6 -8.19 10.34 -6.20
CA VAL A 6 -6.79 10.43 -5.79
C VAL A 6 -5.96 9.53 -6.70
N CYS A 7 -4.78 9.99 -7.11
CA CYS A 7 -3.94 9.29 -8.08
C CYS A 7 -3.29 8.02 -7.54
N HIS A 8 -4.09 7.04 -7.08
CA HIS A 8 -3.63 5.70 -6.74
C HIS A 8 -3.59 4.79 -7.98
N GLN A 9 -3.10 5.33 -9.10
CA GLN A 9 -3.20 4.74 -10.43
C GLN A 9 -2.35 3.48 -10.63
N GLN A 10 -1.43 3.14 -9.74
CA GLN A 10 -0.58 1.94 -9.91
C GLN A 10 -1.39 0.63 -9.85
N LYS A 11 -2.63 0.64 -9.32
CA LYS A 11 -3.52 -0.54 -9.43
C LYS A 11 -3.85 -0.91 -10.89
N TYR A 12 -3.69 0.00 -11.87
CA TYR A 12 -3.86 -0.28 -13.29
C TYR A 12 -2.59 -0.84 -13.97
N LEU A 13 -1.49 -1.04 -13.24
CA LEU A 13 -0.33 -1.75 -13.75
C LEU A 13 -0.71 -3.17 -14.14
N SER A 14 -0.15 -3.68 -15.25
CA SER A 14 -0.53 -4.99 -15.80
C SER A 14 -0.33 -6.13 -14.80
N GLN A 15 0.75 -6.10 -14.01
CA GLN A 15 0.99 -7.09 -12.95
C GLN A 15 -0.04 -6.98 -11.80
N MET A 16 -0.48 -5.76 -11.46
CA MET A 16 -1.53 -5.56 -10.46
C MET A 16 -2.89 -6.07 -10.98
N GLN A 17 -3.19 -5.81 -12.26
CA GLN A 17 -4.39 -6.36 -12.90
C GLN A 17 -4.34 -7.88 -13.01
N THR A 18 -3.16 -8.46 -13.28
CA THR A 18 -2.95 -9.92 -13.24
C THR A 18 -3.24 -10.48 -11.85
N LEU A 19 -2.72 -9.86 -10.80
CA LEU A 19 -3.03 -10.24 -9.41
C LEU A 19 -4.53 -10.18 -9.14
N LYS A 20 -5.18 -9.07 -9.46
CA LYS A 20 -6.62 -8.87 -9.23
C LYS A 20 -7.46 -9.91 -9.97
N LYS A 21 -7.14 -10.16 -11.24
CA LYS A 21 -7.83 -11.18 -12.02
C LYS A 21 -7.73 -12.58 -11.41
N ARG A 22 -6.56 -12.98 -10.92
CA ARG A 22 -6.38 -14.29 -10.26
C ARG A 22 -7.21 -14.43 -8.99
N ILE A 23 -7.36 -13.33 -8.22
CA ILE A 23 -8.25 -13.28 -7.07
C ILE A 23 -9.70 -13.46 -7.51
N GLU A 24 -10.16 -12.72 -8.52
CA GLU A 24 -11.51 -12.77 -9.06
C GLU A 24 -11.86 -14.11 -9.71
N ASP A 25 -10.89 -14.74 -10.35
CA ASP A 25 -11.02 -16.10 -10.92
C ASP A 25 -11.06 -17.18 -9.82
N GLY A 26 -10.88 -16.82 -8.54
CA GLY A 26 -10.95 -17.72 -7.39
C GLY A 26 -9.72 -18.62 -7.21
N GLU A 27 -8.58 -18.32 -7.87
CA GLU A 27 -7.38 -19.18 -7.86
C GLU A 27 -6.79 -19.36 -6.46
N ILE A 28 -6.99 -18.40 -5.55
CA ILE A 28 -6.50 -18.47 -4.16
C ILE A 28 -7.58 -18.88 -3.15
N GLY A 29 -8.84 -19.07 -3.62
CA GLY A 29 -9.98 -19.28 -2.74
C GLY A 29 -10.33 -18.04 -1.93
N GLU A 30 -10.96 -18.24 -0.76
CA GLU A 30 -11.32 -17.15 0.16
C GLU A 30 -10.05 -16.45 0.69
N ILE A 31 -10.02 -15.13 0.62
CA ILE A 31 -8.92 -14.32 1.14
C ILE A 31 -8.85 -14.46 2.66
N THR A 32 -7.67 -14.68 3.21
CA THR A 32 -7.44 -14.82 4.66
C THR A 32 -6.54 -13.72 5.21
N LYS A 33 -5.57 -13.25 4.41
CA LYS A 33 -4.59 -12.25 4.82
C LYS A 33 -4.09 -11.46 3.62
N ILE A 34 -3.78 -10.19 3.84
CA ILE A 34 -3.10 -9.34 2.86
C ILE A 34 -1.86 -8.74 3.52
N HIS A 35 -0.76 -8.66 2.80
CA HIS A 35 0.46 -8.05 3.27
C HIS A 35 1.00 -7.09 2.21
N VAL A 36 1.36 -5.89 2.65
CA VAL A 36 2.06 -4.90 1.82
C VAL A 36 3.36 -4.50 2.46
N GLU A 37 4.37 -4.38 1.64
CA GLU A 37 5.71 -3.91 1.97
C GLU A 37 6.07 -2.78 1.02
N CYS A 38 6.48 -1.64 1.57
CA CYS A 38 6.70 -0.42 0.80
C CYS A 38 7.91 0.34 1.33
N GLN A 39 9.05 0.26 0.64
CA GLN A 39 10.26 0.98 1.01
C GLN A 39 10.19 2.44 0.53
N ALA A 40 9.28 3.24 1.08
CA ALA A 40 9.10 4.66 0.76
C ALA A 40 8.31 5.38 1.85
N TRP A 41 8.16 6.72 1.71
CA TRP A 41 7.35 7.51 2.64
C TRP A 41 5.92 6.99 2.74
N PHE A 42 5.46 6.76 3.96
CA PHE A 42 4.11 6.25 4.16
C PHE A 42 3.04 7.26 3.69
N SER A 43 3.29 8.57 3.82
CA SER A 43 2.38 9.61 3.36
C SER A 43 2.27 9.72 1.83
N GLN A 44 3.21 9.14 1.09
CA GLN A 44 3.18 9.09 -0.37
C GLN A 44 2.77 7.70 -0.87
N LEU A 45 3.66 6.72 -0.80
CA LEU A 45 3.40 5.37 -1.34
C LEU A 45 2.61 4.48 -0.37
N GLY A 46 2.73 4.66 0.94
CA GLY A 46 1.93 3.93 1.91
C GLY A 46 0.42 4.11 1.68
N THR A 47 -0.01 5.32 1.31
CA THR A 47 -1.41 5.60 0.96
C THR A 47 -1.88 4.78 -0.24
N HIS A 48 -1.05 4.62 -1.25
CA HIS A 48 -1.33 3.77 -2.41
C HIS A 48 -1.54 2.31 -1.98
N TYR A 49 -0.62 1.79 -1.14
CA TYR A 49 -0.65 0.37 -0.77
C TYR A 49 -1.79 0.04 0.18
N VAL A 50 -2.17 0.95 1.07
CA VAL A 50 -3.41 0.78 1.86
C VAL A 50 -4.64 0.75 0.96
N ASP A 51 -4.72 1.65 -0.03
CA ASP A 51 -5.79 1.63 -1.03
C ASP A 51 -5.80 0.31 -1.82
N TYR A 52 -4.63 -0.25 -2.14
CA TYR A 52 -4.55 -1.54 -2.86
C TYR A 52 -4.99 -2.73 -2.00
N ILE A 53 -4.80 -2.69 -0.68
CA ILE A 53 -5.37 -3.66 0.25
C ILE A 53 -6.90 -3.63 0.14
N LEU A 54 -7.51 -2.45 0.25
CA LEU A 54 -8.96 -2.28 0.17
C LEU A 54 -9.48 -2.76 -1.19
N TRP A 55 -8.84 -2.33 -2.28
CA TRP A 55 -9.17 -2.73 -3.64
C TRP A 55 -9.05 -4.25 -3.87
N ALA A 56 -7.97 -4.88 -3.43
CA ALA A 56 -7.78 -6.33 -3.58
C ALA A 56 -8.84 -7.12 -2.81
N ASN A 57 -9.30 -6.59 -1.66
CA ASN A 57 -10.30 -7.21 -0.80
C ASN A 57 -11.75 -6.75 -1.10
N GLY A 58 -12.04 -6.28 -2.31
CA GLY A 58 -13.40 -5.94 -2.72
C GLY A 58 -13.99 -4.69 -2.08
N GLY A 59 -13.16 -3.78 -1.55
CA GLY A 59 -13.57 -2.50 -0.98
C GLY A 59 -14.03 -2.58 0.49
N HIS A 60 -13.89 -3.72 1.16
CA HIS A 60 -14.21 -3.85 2.59
C HIS A 60 -13.34 -2.93 3.43
N ARG A 61 -13.98 -2.11 4.28
CA ARG A 61 -13.31 -1.11 5.12
C ARG A 61 -12.61 -1.76 6.31
N ALA A 62 -11.63 -1.06 6.87
CA ALA A 62 -11.01 -1.46 8.12
C ALA A 62 -11.91 -1.11 9.31
N LYS A 63 -11.99 -2.02 10.28
CA LYS A 63 -12.74 -1.86 11.54
C LYS A 63 -11.88 -1.26 12.64
N TRP A 64 -10.64 -1.68 12.69
CA TRP A 64 -9.67 -1.23 13.66
C TRP A 64 -8.24 -1.41 13.14
N VAL A 65 -7.32 -0.67 13.76
CA VAL A 65 -5.88 -0.73 13.46
C VAL A 65 -5.05 -0.81 14.73
N CYS A 66 -3.86 -1.42 14.62
CA CYS A 66 -2.75 -1.27 15.55
C CYS A 66 -1.50 -0.91 14.77
N GLY A 67 -0.65 -0.05 15.34
CA GLY A 67 0.55 0.42 14.68
C GLY A 67 1.77 0.47 15.60
N HIS A 68 2.92 0.41 14.98
CA HIS A 68 4.22 0.70 15.55
C HIS A 68 4.96 1.64 14.62
N VAL A 69 5.49 2.73 15.14
CA VAL A 69 6.24 3.72 14.37
C VAL A 69 7.54 4.09 15.09
N HIS A 70 8.59 4.38 14.34
CA HIS A 70 9.79 4.95 14.89
C HIS A 70 10.59 5.75 13.87
N GLY A 71 11.51 6.58 14.36
CA GLY A 71 12.39 7.41 13.57
C GLY A 71 11.75 8.72 13.10
N PRO A 72 12.21 9.87 13.62
CA PRO A 72 11.63 11.18 13.33
C PRO A 72 12.29 11.90 12.14
N ILE A 73 13.29 11.33 11.48
CA ILE A 73 14.13 12.05 10.51
C ILE A 73 13.30 12.50 9.30
N CYS A 74 12.44 11.61 8.77
CA CYS A 74 11.62 11.89 7.61
C CYS A 74 10.38 12.76 7.92
N LEU A 75 10.16 13.13 9.19
CA LEU A 75 9.07 14.07 9.55
C LEU A 75 9.30 15.48 8.98
N ASP A 76 10.54 15.83 8.69
CA ASP A 76 10.91 17.13 8.14
C ASP A 76 11.07 17.12 6.60
N ASP A 77 10.80 15.98 5.96
CA ASP A 77 10.83 15.84 4.51
C ASP A 77 9.60 16.50 3.83
N ASN A 78 9.66 16.63 2.51
CA ASN A 78 8.53 17.13 1.70
C ASN A 78 7.28 16.25 1.80
N HIS A 79 7.45 15.00 2.21
CA HIS A 79 6.37 14.04 2.48
C HIS A 79 6.55 13.53 3.91
N PRO A 80 6.12 14.31 4.91
CA PRO A 80 6.32 13.95 6.32
C PRO A 80 5.82 12.54 6.63
N ALA A 81 6.68 11.74 7.25
CA ALA A 81 6.38 10.37 7.63
C ALA A 81 7.32 9.94 8.76
N PRO A 82 6.95 9.00 9.64
CA PRO A 82 7.94 8.30 10.44
C PRO A 82 8.90 7.54 9.51
N ASP A 83 10.13 7.30 9.96
CA ASP A 83 11.12 6.56 9.17
C ASP A 83 10.67 5.11 8.92
N TYR A 84 9.85 4.58 9.81
CA TYR A 84 9.28 3.25 9.75
C TYR A 84 7.88 3.19 10.34
N LEU A 85 7.00 2.45 9.69
CA LEU A 85 5.67 2.07 10.17
C LEU A 85 5.45 0.58 9.92
N LEU A 86 5.07 -0.14 10.96
CA LEU A 86 4.47 -1.48 10.87
C LEU A 86 3.08 -1.41 11.47
N GLY A 87 2.06 -1.79 10.70
CA GLY A 87 0.68 -1.77 11.12
C GLY A 87 -0.08 -3.03 10.80
N THR A 88 -1.11 -3.30 11.58
CA THR A 88 -2.08 -4.36 11.30
C THR A 88 -3.49 -3.81 11.40
N MET A 89 -4.40 -4.39 10.61
CA MET A 89 -5.82 -4.06 10.62
C MET A 89 -6.68 -5.29 10.43
N GLU A 90 -7.93 -5.23 10.90
CA GLU A 90 -8.99 -6.16 10.54
C GLU A 90 -9.99 -5.45 9.65
N LEU A 91 -10.31 -6.06 8.52
CA LEU A 91 -11.32 -5.57 7.58
C LEU A 91 -12.72 -6.09 7.96
N GLU A 92 -13.77 -5.45 7.46
CA GLU A 92 -15.16 -5.77 7.81
C GLU A 92 -15.56 -7.24 7.59
N ASN A 93 -14.95 -7.88 6.57
CA ASN A 93 -15.15 -9.30 6.26
C ASN A 93 -14.25 -10.25 7.07
N GLY A 94 -13.52 -9.75 8.08
CA GLY A 94 -12.66 -10.55 8.94
C GLY A 94 -11.27 -10.87 8.37
N VAL A 95 -10.94 -10.35 7.19
CA VAL A 95 -9.59 -10.46 6.62
C VAL A 95 -8.64 -9.56 7.43
N HIS A 96 -7.47 -10.08 7.78
CA HIS A 96 -6.41 -9.31 8.40
C HIS A 96 -5.43 -8.80 7.35
N ALA A 97 -5.02 -7.53 7.48
CA ALA A 97 -3.99 -6.97 6.63
C ALA A 97 -2.84 -6.39 7.45
N TYR A 98 -1.64 -6.44 6.86
CA TYR A 98 -0.41 -5.95 7.42
C TYR A 98 0.21 -4.94 6.47
N VAL A 99 0.66 -3.82 7.03
CA VAL A 99 1.31 -2.74 6.30
C VAL A 99 2.68 -2.52 6.91
N GLU A 100 3.72 -2.66 6.10
CA GLU A 100 5.06 -2.26 6.44
C GLU A 100 5.52 -1.21 5.45
N CYS A 101 5.90 -0.03 5.93
CA CYS A 101 6.36 1.04 5.05
C CYS A 101 7.37 1.97 5.72
N GLY A 102 8.09 2.71 4.88
CA GLY A 102 9.13 3.63 5.28
C GLY A 102 10.51 3.20 4.79
N TYR A 103 11.51 4.03 5.03
CA TYR A 103 12.87 3.76 4.58
C TYR A 103 13.53 2.58 5.26
N LEU A 104 13.01 2.16 6.41
CA LEU A 104 13.51 1.02 7.18
C LEU A 104 12.72 -0.26 6.92
N ALA A 105 11.67 -0.22 6.07
CA ALA A 105 10.98 -1.41 5.63
C ALA A 105 11.92 -2.34 4.85
N GLU A 106 11.74 -3.65 5.00
CA GLU A 106 12.56 -4.61 4.30
C GLU A 106 12.41 -4.46 2.78
N ALA A 107 13.55 -4.58 2.10
CA ALA A 107 13.63 -4.56 0.66
C ALA A 107 13.65 -5.99 0.12
N HIS A 108 12.87 -6.25 -0.93
CA HIS A 108 12.92 -7.54 -1.65
C HIS A 108 14.11 -7.64 -2.58
N ASN A 109 14.78 -6.53 -2.83
CA ASN A 109 15.86 -6.43 -3.80
C ASN A 109 17.13 -5.86 -3.16
N PRO A 110 18.32 -6.21 -3.66
CA PRO A 110 19.53 -5.50 -3.31
C PRO A 110 19.40 -3.99 -3.59
N PRO A 111 20.02 -3.12 -2.77
CA PRO A 111 19.81 -1.65 -2.83
C PRO A 111 20.11 -0.99 -4.17
N GLU A 112 20.96 -1.59 -4.98
CA GLU A 112 21.28 -1.10 -6.31
C GLU A 112 20.18 -1.29 -7.33
N TYR A 113 19.13 -2.09 -7.02
CA TYR A 113 18.01 -2.35 -7.90
C TYR A 113 16.75 -1.67 -7.36
N GLY A 114 15.86 -1.32 -8.29
CA GLY A 114 14.52 -0.83 -7.94
C GLY A 114 14.52 0.54 -7.24
N SER A 115 13.68 1.39 -7.66
CA SER A 115 13.46 2.70 -7.04
C SER A 115 12.25 2.72 -6.12
N SER A 116 11.52 1.64 -6.10
CA SER A 116 10.34 1.45 -5.28
C SER A 116 10.20 -0.05 -5.07
N ASP A 117 10.85 -0.54 -4.06
CA ASP A 117 10.78 -1.94 -3.66
C ASP A 117 9.48 -2.15 -2.88
N ASN A 118 8.41 -2.36 -3.61
CA ASN A 118 7.06 -2.42 -3.06
C ASN A 118 6.35 -3.66 -3.55
N ARG A 119 5.73 -4.40 -2.64
CA ARG A 119 4.98 -5.61 -2.95
C ARG A 119 3.62 -5.62 -2.26
N LEU A 120 2.61 -6.04 -3.01
CA LEU A 120 1.31 -6.46 -2.48
C LEU A 120 1.23 -7.98 -2.59
N THR A 121 0.99 -8.66 -1.47
CA THR A 121 0.77 -10.11 -1.43
C THR A 121 -0.62 -10.40 -0.84
N VAL A 122 -1.41 -11.22 -1.54
CA VAL A 122 -2.75 -11.64 -1.10
C VAL A 122 -2.75 -13.15 -0.90
N TYR A 123 -3.07 -13.57 0.31
CA TYR A 123 -3.14 -14.96 0.73
C TYR A 123 -4.59 -15.41 0.84
N GLY A 124 -4.89 -16.57 0.33
CA GLY A 124 -6.18 -17.23 0.46
C GLY A 124 -6.04 -18.68 0.94
N LYS A 125 -7.15 -19.35 1.12
CA LYS A 125 -7.19 -20.76 1.58
C LYS A 125 -6.57 -21.75 0.59
N GLU A 126 -6.46 -21.37 -0.70
CA GLU A 126 -5.96 -22.25 -1.78
C GLU A 126 -4.64 -21.76 -2.40
N GLY A 127 -3.99 -20.76 -1.77
CA GLY A 127 -2.71 -20.26 -2.22
C GLY A 127 -2.52 -18.77 -2.01
N TYR A 128 -1.55 -18.21 -2.71
CA TYR A 128 -1.27 -16.77 -2.67
C TYR A 128 -0.84 -16.25 -4.04
N VAL A 129 -1.02 -14.93 -4.21
CA VAL A 129 -0.55 -14.17 -5.36
C VAL A 129 0.14 -12.89 -4.88
N TYR A 130 1.15 -12.43 -5.64
CA TYR A 130 1.79 -11.14 -5.37
C TYR A 130 2.04 -10.35 -6.65
N ALA A 131 2.19 -9.03 -6.48
CA ALA A 131 2.63 -8.12 -7.55
C ALA A 131 3.52 -7.02 -6.95
N GLU A 132 4.52 -6.61 -7.74
CA GLU A 132 5.49 -5.56 -7.41
C GLU A 132 5.40 -4.40 -8.39
N THR A 133 5.77 -3.20 -7.96
CA THR A 133 5.71 -1.99 -8.79
C THR A 133 6.63 -2.04 -10.00
N ASP A 134 7.76 -2.73 -9.89
CA ASP A 134 8.76 -2.86 -10.96
C ASP A 134 8.46 -3.98 -11.98
N GLY A 135 7.26 -4.56 -11.92
CA GLY A 135 6.72 -5.45 -12.96
C GLY A 135 6.62 -6.92 -12.56
N PHE A 136 7.28 -7.34 -11.49
CA PHE A 136 7.24 -8.74 -11.08
C PHE A 136 5.89 -9.12 -10.47
N TRP A 137 5.47 -10.34 -10.74
CA TRP A 137 4.31 -10.96 -10.12
C TRP A 137 4.53 -12.46 -9.96
N GLY A 138 3.83 -13.05 -9.02
CA GLY A 138 3.88 -14.50 -8.81
C GLY A 138 2.59 -15.06 -8.27
N ALA A 139 2.40 -16.36 -8.47
CA ALA A 139 1.28 -17.11 -7.97
C ALA A 139 1.71 -18.52 -7.55
N CYS A 140 1.29 -18.92 -6.36
CA CYS A 140 1.45 -20.28 -5.85
C CYS A 140 0.09 -20.72 -5.34
N THR A 141 -0.64 -21.49 -6.14
CA THR A 141 -2.05 -21.79 -5.91
C THR A 141 -2.34 -23.27 -6.15
N LYS A 142 -3.52 -23.71 -5.85
CA LYS A 142 -4.00 -25.04 -6.20
C LYS A 142 -3.98 -25.25 -7.74
N ALA A 143 -4.30 -24.21 -8.51
CA ALA A 143 -4.25 -24.26 -9.97
C ALA A 143 -2.83 -24.46 -10.52
N THR A 144 -1.81 -24.01 -9.80
CA THR A 144 -0.39 -24.24 -10.16
C THR A 144 0.18 -25.52 -9.51
N ASN A 145 -0.67 -26.35 -8.90
CA ASN A 145 -0.27 -27.54 -8.13
C ASN A 145 0.76 -27.22 -7.00
N GLY A 146 0.61 -26.05 -6.34
CA GLY A 146 1.50 -25.59 -5.28
C GLY A 146 2.90 -25.19 -5.75
N ARG A 147 3.11 -25.03 -7.04
CA ARG A 147 4.37 -24.51 -7.57
C ARG A 147 4.26 -22.99 -7.71
N LEU A 148 5.32 -22.29 -7.32
CA LEU A 148 5.43 -20.87 -7.63
C LEU A 148 5.65 -20.71 -9.14
N ILE A 149 4.76 -19.96 -9.77
CA ILE A 149 4.94 -19.44 -11.11
C ILE A 149 5.16 -17.94 -11.02
N GLU A 150 6.06 -17.43 -11.83
CA GLU A 150 6.43 -16.01 -11.80
C GLU A 150 6.43 -15.46 -13.21
N GLY A 151 6.21 -14.16 -13.31
CA GLY A 151 6.31 -13.40 -14.54
C GLY A 151 6.82 -11.99 -14.27
N LYS A 152 7.20 -11.34 -15.34
CA LYS A 152 7.64 -9.96 -15.32
C LYS A 152 6.95 -9.19 -16.43
N ASP A 153 6.21 -8.18 -16.04
CA ASP A 153 5.65 -7.17 -16.93
C ASP A 153 6.58 -5.94 -16.97
N PRO A 154 6.37 -5.02 -17.91
CA PRO A 154 7.10 -3.76 -17.88
C PRO A 154 6.92 -3.03 -16.54
N GLY A 155 8.02 -2.50 -15.97
CA GLY A 155 7.97 -1.77 -14.71
C GLY A 155 7.25 -0.42 -14.83
N TRP A 156 6.88 0.13 -13.67
CA TRP A 156 6.17 1.40 -13.57
C TRP A 156 6.85 2.57 -14.29
N ARG A 157 8.09 2.87 -13.93
CA ARG A 157 8.71 4.16 -14.27
C ARG A 157 8.90 4.38 -15.76
N ASN A 158 9.43 3.39 -16.47
CA ASN A 158 9.88 3.60 -17.83
C ASN A 158 8.87 3.13 -18.87
N HIS A 159 7.87 2.34 -18.47
CA HIS A 159 7.03 1.63 -19.43
C HIS A 159 5.54 1.81 -19.22
N GLN A 160 5.04 1.81 -17.98
CA GLN A 160 3.60 1.82 -17.72
C GLN A 160 3.04 3.15 -17.22
N GLN A 161 3.89 4.11 -16.84
CA GLN A 161 3.45 5.39 -16.26
C GLN A 161 2.42 6.15 -17.14
N ILE A 162 2.59 6.14 -18.45
CA ILE A 162 1.67 6.78 -19.39
C ILE A 162 0.51 5.82 -19.75
N PRO A 163 0.75 4.56 -20.15
CA PRO A 163 -0.33 3.63 -20.50
C PRO A 163 -1.42 3.50 -19.46
N ILE A 164 -1.09 3.47 -18.17
CA ILE A 164 -2.09 3.30 -17.10
C ILE A 164 -2.99 4.53 -16.89
N GLN A 165 -2.64 5.68 -17.45
CA GLN A 165 -3.51 6.85 -17.37
C GLN A 165 -4.80 6.67 -18.18
N THR A 166 -4.75 5.91 -19.28
CA THR A 166 -5.92 5.68 -20.12
C THR A 166 -7.05 4.98 -19.34
N PRO A 167 -6.87 3.80 -18.73
CA PRO A 167 -7.93 3.16 -17.95
C PRO A 167 -8.35 4.01 -16.73
N TYR A 168 -7.42 4.70 -16.07
CA TYR A 168 -7.73 5.59 -14.96
C TYR A 168 -8.70 6.71 -15.36
N TYR A 169 -8.43 7.44 -16.45
CA TYR A 169 -9.33 8.51 -16.90
C TYR A 169 -10.59 7.99 -17.57
N THR A 170 -10.56 6.79 -18.16
CA THR A 170 -11.77 6.16 -18.72
C THR A 170 -12.77 5.85 -17.60
N GLU A 171 -12.32 5.22 -16.51
CA GLU A 171 -13.15 4.93 -15.35
C GLU A 171 -13.71 6.22 -14.71
N PHE A 172 -12.92 7.30 -14.69
CA PHE A 172 -13.39 8.60 -14.21
C PHE A 172 -14.48 9.17 -15.13
N ALA A 173 -14.31 9.11 -16.44
CA ALA A 173 -15.31 9.57 -17.40
C ALA A 173 -16.61 8.76 -17.28
N GLU A 174 -16.50 7.45 -17.15
CA GLU A 174 -17.67 6.57 -16.94
C GLU A 174 -18.42 6.92 -15.64
N TRP A 175 -17.69 7.20 -14.56
CA TRP A 175 -18.31 7.66 -13.31
C TRP A 175 -18.98 9.02 -13.48
N MET A 176 -18.40 9.94 -14.27
CA MET A 176 -19.03 11.24 -14.54
C MET A 176 -20.37 11.08 -15.28
N GLU A 177 -20.53 10.08 -16.11
CA GLU A 177 -21.76 9.80 -16.88
C GLU A 177 -22.78 8.96 -16.09
N ASP A 178 -22.32 8.09 -15.18
CA ASP A 178 -23.14 7.13 -14.44
C ASP A 178 -22.71 7.06 -12.97
N ASP A 179 -23.54 7.58 -12.05
CA ASP A 179 -23.27 7.61 -10.61
C ASP A 179 -23.08 6.21 -9.99
N SER A 180 -23.58 5.15 -10.63
CA SER A 180 -23.41 3.77 -10.15
C SER A 180 -21.99 3.20 -10.41
N LYS A 181 -21.23 3.81 -11.32
CA LYS A 181 -19.88 3.40 -11.70
C LYS A 181 -18.83 4.16 -10.90
N VAL A 182 -18.86 4.02 -9.59
CA VAL A 182 -17.93 4.71 -8.70
C VAL A 182 -16.48 4.35 -9.04
N HIS A 183 -15.66 5.39 -9.28
CA HIS A 183 -14.24 5.21 -9.61
C HIS A 183 -13.49 4.50 -8.48
N SER A 184 -12.64 3.53 -8.81
CA SER A 184 -11.89 2.73 -7.84
C SER A 184 -10.88 3.54 -6.99
N CYS A 185 -10.46 4.72 -7.47
CA CYS A 185 -9.63 5.67 -6.74
C CYS A 185 -10.43 6.87 -6.20
N ASN A 186 -11.71 6.69 -5.86
CA ASN A 186 -12.55 7.76 -5.33
C ASN A 186 -12.03 8.30 -3.99
N ILE A 187 -12.40 9.54 -3.69
CA ILE A 187 -11.92 10.26 -2.50
C ILE A 187 -12.35 9.58 -1.19
N ASP A 188 -13.50 8.93 -1.12
CA ASP A 188 -13.97 8.29 0.11
C ASP A 188 -13.10 7.09 0.49
N THR A 189 -12.70 6.29 -0.52
CA THR A 189 -11.74 5.19 -0.32
C THR A 189 -10.36 5.72 0.07
N ALA A 190 -9.89 6.77 -0.61
CA ALA A 190 -8.59 7.37 -0.31
C ALA A 190 -8.55 8.03 1.08
N TYR A 191 -9.63 8.70 1.48
CA TYR A 191 -9.77 9.27 2.82
C TYR A 191 -9.70 8.19 3.89
N HIS A 192 -10.45 7.09 3.70
CA HIS A 192 -10.37 5.95 4.63
C HIS A 192 -8.96 5.32 4.66
N GLY A 193 -8.29 5.23 3.51
CA GLY A 193 -6.90 4.77 3.46
C GLY A 193 -5.95 5.66 4.26
N TYR A 194 -6.14 6.98 4.21
CA TYR A 194 -5.36 7.91 5.03
C TYR A 194 -5.71 7.78 6.52
N GLU A 195 -7.01 7.66 6.85
CA GLU A 195 -7.49 7.43 8.22
C GLU A 195 -6.87 6.16 8.85
N ILE A 196 -6.69 5.09 8.07
CA ILE A 196 -5.99 3.88 8.49
C ILE A 196 -4.56 4.19 8.93
N LEU A 197 -3.80 4.93 8.13
CA LEU A 197 -2.41 5.29 8.45
C LEU A 197 -2.34 6.21 9.66
N GLU A 198 -3.22 7.20 9.74
CA GLU A 198 -3.34 8.10 10.89
C GLU A 198 -3.66 7.31 12.17
N GLY A 199 -4.63 6.38 12.09
CA GLY A 199 -5.00 5.50 13.18
C GLY A 199 -3.85 4.59 13.63
N MET A 200 -3.02 4.10 12.71
CA MET A 200 -1.81 3.33 13.06
C MET A 200 -0.81 4.17 13.82
N CYS A 201 -0.60 5.43 13.42
CA CYS A 201 0.26 6.36 14.15
C CYS A 201 -0.30 6.67 15.56
N LEU A 202 -1.59 6.95 15.66
CA LEU A 202 -2.26 7.17 16.96
C LEU A 202 -2.17 5.93 17.84
N SER A 203 -2.33 4.75 17.28
CA SER A 203 -2.16 3.48 17.99
C SER A 203 -0.77 3.36 18.59
N ALA A 204 0.27 3.64 17.82
CA ALA A 204 1.65 3.59 18.27
C ALA A 204 1.93 4.60 19.38
N LEU A 205 1.49 5.87 19.22
CA LEU A 205 1.71 6.94 20.19
C LEU A 205 0.97 6.72 21.51
N ASN A 206 -0.20 6.08 21.47
CA ASN A 206 -1.04 5.84 22.65
C ASN A 206 -0.89 4.43 23.22
N ASN A 207 -0.20 3.51 22.53
CA ASN A 207 -0.08 2.09 22.88
C ASN A 207 -1.45 1.40 23.02
N VAL A 208 -2.37 1.68 22.10
CA VAL A 208 -3.75 1.13 22.09
C VAL A 208 -4.18 0.73 20.71
N ARG A 209 -5.17 -0.16 20.61
CA ARG A 209 -5.92 -0.36 19.36
C ARG A 209 -6.79 0.87 19.08
N VAL A 210 -6.83 1.31 17.82
CA VAL A 210 -7.71 2.38 17.36
C VAL A 210 -8.82 1.79 16.52
N ASP A 211 -10.08 1.99 16.96
CA ASP A 211 -11.27 1.60 16.19
C ASP A 211 -11.57 2.66 15.12
N LEU A 212 -12.03 2.22 13.96
CA LEU A 212 -12.35 3.09 12.81
C LEU A 212 -13.86 3.11 12.54
N PRO A 213 -14.41 4.23 12.05
CA PRO A 213 -13.72 5.51 11.83
C PRO A 213 -13.29 6.16 13.16
N ILE A 214 -12.25 6.99 13.11
CA ILE A 214 -11.76 7.74 14.27
C ILE A 214 -12.86 8.71 14.70
N GLN A 215 -13.39 8.54 15.93
CA GLN A 215 -14.55 9.30 16.40
C GLN A 215 -14.17 10.64 17.02
N ASP A 216 -13.07 10.65 17.78
CA ASP A 216 -12.55 11.85 18.42
C ASP A 216 -11.42 12.41 17.57
N LEU A 217 -11.65 13.58 16.99
CA LEU A 217 -10.67 14.30 16.17
C LEU A 217 -10.01 15.45 16.92
N ASP A 218 -10.33 15.64 18.20
CA ASP A 218 -9.73 16.69 19.04
C ASP A 218 -8.43 16.17 19.69
N TYR A 219 -7.45 15.88 18.86
CA TYR A 219 -6.11 15.48 19.30
C TYR A 219 -5.03 16.37 18.68
N GLU A 220 -3.91 16.50 19.37
CA GLU A 220 -2.72 17.18 18.82
C GLU A 220 -2.31 16.50 17.50
N PRO A 221 -1.98 17.25 16.43
CA PRO A 221 -1.58 16.70 15.15
C PRO A 221 -0.52 15.60 15.32
N VAL A 222 -0.76 14.46 14.68
CA VAL A 222 0.05 13.24 14.85
C VAL A 222 1.53 13.49 14.55
N PHE A 223 1.84 14.28 13.52
CA PHE A 223 3.22 14.61 13.18
C PHE A 223 3.91 15.46 14.26
N ASP A 224 3.18 16.37 14.90
CA ASP A 224 3.74 17.20 15.98
C ASP A 224 4.03 16.36 17.23
N ARG A 225 3.14 15.42 17.53
CA ARG A 225 3.39 14.42 18.57
C ARG A 225 4.59 13.54 18.24
N MET A 226 4.68 13.03 17.02
CA MET A 226 5.81 12.19 16.61
C MET A 226 7.14 12.92 16.72
N ARG A 227 7.20 14.21 16.38
CA ARG A 227 8.41 15.03 16.56
C ARG A 227 8.87 15.13 18.02
N LYS A 228 7.92 15.09 18.97
CA LYS A 228 8.23 15.15 20.39
C LYS A 228 8.55 13.77 20.99
N ASP A 229 7.79 12.78 20.60
CA ASP A 229 7.66 11.52 21.33
C ASP A 229 8.47 10.38 20.72
N LEU A 230 8.81 10.44 19.41
CA LEU A 230 9.61 9.40 18.79
C LEU A 230 11.08 9.54 19.21
N PRO A 231 11.69 8.44 19.69
CA PRO A 231 13.11 8.45 20.00
C PRO A 231 13.93 8.66 18.73
N GLU A 232 15.00 9.44 18.83
CA GLU A 232 16.00 9.52 17.78
C GLU A 232 16.52 8.11 17.49
N CYS A 233 16.44 7.70 16.25
CA CYS A 233 17.10 6.49 15.78
C CYS A 233 18.15 6.87 14.75
N ASP A 234 19.21 6.08 14.68
CA ASP A 234 20.27 6.29 13.70
C ASP A 234 19.87 5.68 12.33
N SER A 235 18.64 6.00 11.91
CA SER A 235 18.06 5.50 10.66
C SER A 235 18.88 5.87 9.44
N ARG A 236 19.65 6.98 9.51
CA ARG A 236 20.57 7.35 8.44
C ARG A 236 21.65 6.30 8.16
N LYS A 237 22.07 5.53 9.16
CA LYS A 237 22.99 4.41 8.96
C LYS A 237 22.33 3.20 8.32
N MET A 238 21.01 3.08 8.45
CA MET A 238 20.22 1.99 7.88
C MET A 238 19.71 2.36 6.49
N TYR A 239 19.69 3.67 6.14
CA TYR A 239 19.24 4.15 4.86
C TYR A 239 20.27 3.83 3.77
N ILE A 240 19.94 2.90 2.93
CA ILE A 240 20.84 2.26 1.97
C ILE A 240 20.92 3.04 0.64
N TYR A 241 19.92 3.88 0.34
CA TYR A 241 19.88 4.65 -0.88
C TYR A 241 20.28 6.12 -0.65
N ASP A 242 21.37 6.53 -1.28
CA ASP A 242 21.95 7.88 -1.16
C ASP A 242 21.17 8.96 -1.95
N GLY A 243 20.13 8.59 -2.68
CA GLY A 243 19.33 9.49 -3.53
C GLY A 243 20.06 10.01 -4.78
N LYS A 244 21.33 9.67 -4.96
CA LYS A 244 22.19 10.22 -6.02
C LYS A 244 22.61 9.17 -7.04
N THR A 245 22.86 7.95 -6.59
CA THR A 245 23.27 6.85 -7.47
C THR A 245 22.06 6.33 -8.25
N PRO A 246 22.06 6.34 -9.59
CA PRO A 246 20.99 5.74 -10.36
C PRO A 246 20.81 4.27 -9.99
N ARG A 247 19.60 3.86 -9.65
CA ARG A 247 19.30 2.46 -9.41
C ARG A 247 19.19 1.70 -10.73
N LYS A 248 19.63 0.45 -10.73
CA LYS A 248 19.52 -0.45 -11.87
C LYS A 248 18.09 -1.01 -11.94
N GLU A 249 17.63 -1.30 -13.15
CA GLU A 249 16.43 -2.12 -13.34
C GLU A 249 16.80 -3.58 -13.11
N ARG A 250 15.87 -4.32 -12.53
CA ARG A 250 15.94 -5.78 -12.38
C ARG A 250 15.57 -6.43 -13.71
N ASP A 251 16.39 -7.32 -14.23
CA ASP A 251 16.11 -8.11 -15.44
C ASP A 251 15.18 -9.30 -15.17
#